data_f544ecfaf17bec568863afa68f98e52c
#
_entry.id   f544ecfaf17bec568863afa68f98e52c
#
_cell.length_a   1.000
_cell.length_b   1.000
_cell.length_c   1.000
_cell.angle_alpha   90.00
_cell.angle_beta   90.00
_cell.angle_gamma   90.00
#
_symmetry.space_group_name_H-M   'P 1'
#
loop_
_entity.id
_entity.type
_entity.pdbx_description
1 polymer ?
#
loop_
_entity_poly.entity_id
_entity_poly.type
_entity_poly.pdbx_seq_one_letter_code
_entity_poly.pdbx_strand_id
1 'polypeptide(L)'
;MSFFKSWGVACGFCNNTWTFTWRLLVTAYLLFGLYGLILAFNAIDDDDPPIIFNKQSRVEPDSVKRGEYFNVILNIRKARNCDGYISQSLSGKCGLHLLRQGKSIIPYGYDGELKTRFKVPESTNTGECFFNTGIDYVCNVFDKIRPLEVIDNPIPLIITE
;
A
#
# COMPACT_ATOMS: atom_id res chain seq x y z
N MET A 1 -35.84 -71.66 -3.19
CA MET A 1 -36.11 -70.28 -2.90
C MET A 1 -35.05 -69.74 -1.94
N SER A 2 -33.80 -69.52 -2.39
CA SER A 2 -32.73 -69.00 -1.51
C SER A 2 -31.57 -68.36 -2.28
N PHE A 3 -31.86 -67.55 -3.30
CA PHE A 3 -30.83 -66.89 -4.12
C PHE A 3 -30.79 -65.37 -3.98
N PHE A 4 -31.72 -64.76 -3.24
CA PHE A 4 -31.82 -63.31 -3.14
C PHE A 4 -31.20 -62.68 -1.88
N LYS A 5 -30.63 -63.50 -0.96
CA LYS A 5 -30.05 -62.96 0.30
C LYS A 5 -28.59 -62.54 0.24
N SER A 6 -27.86 -62.88 -0.83
CA SER A 6 -26.41 -62.56 -0.90
C SER A 6 -26.08 -61.20 -1.54
N TRP A 7 -27.04 -60.56 -2.22
CA TRP A 7 -26.79 -59.29 -2.91
C TRP A 7 -26.89 -58.05 -2.00
N GLY A 8 -27.55 -58.17 -0.85
CA GLY A 8 -27.70 -57.06 0.08
C GLY A 8 -26.44 -56.68 0.85
N VAL A 9 -25.50 -57.63 1.05
CA VAL A 9 -24.28 -57.37 1.85
C VAL A 9 -23.21 -56.72 1.01
N ALA A 10 -23.14 -56.96 -0.31
CA ALA A 10 -22.15 -56.35 -1.20
C ALA A 10 -22.40 -54.86 -1.43
N CYS A 11 -23.64 -54.40 -1.39
CA CYS A 11 -23.99 -53.00 -1.59
C CYS A 11 -23.65 -52.08 -0.40
N GLY A 12 -23.64 -52.62 0.82
CA GLY A 12 -23.25 -51.86 2.02
C GLY A 12 -21.77 -51.49 2.09
N PHE A 13 -20.90 -52.37 1.57
CA PHE A 13 -19.45 -52.12 1.54
C PHE A 13 -19.07 -51.12 0.43
N CYS A 14 -19.75 -51.17 -0.71
CA CYS A 14 -19.54 -50.20 -1.80
C CYS A 14 -19.95 -48.78 -1.44
N ASN A 15 -21.02 -48.64 -0.65
CA ASN A 15 -21.49 -47.31 -0.24
C ASN A 15 -20.53 -46.62 0.77
N ASN A 16 -19.87 -47.41 1.63
CA ASN A 16 -18.99 -46.89 2.64
C ASN A 16 -17.62 -46.50 2.06
N THR A 17 -17.10 -47.25 1.08
CA THR A 17 -15.87 -46.91 0.37
C THR A 17 -16.02 -45.69 -0.54
N TRP A 18 -17.22 -45.55 -1.19
CA TRP A 18 -17.52 -44.40 -2.03
C TRP A 18 -17.60 -43.10 -1.21
N THR A 19 -18.26 -43.12 -0.08
CA THR A 19 -18.36 -41.96 0.82
C THR A 19 -17.02 -41.59 1.43
N PHE A 20 -16.16 -42.58 1.73
CA PHE A 20 -14.82 -42.36 2.25
C PHE A 20 -13.90 -41.72 1.18
N THR A 21 -13.87 -42.26 -0.04
CA THR A 21 -13.08 -41.70 -1.14
C THR A 21 -13.53 -40.29 -1.51
N TRP A 22 -14.84 -40.02 -1.52
CA TRP A 22 -15.38 -38.70 -1.78
C TRP A 22 -14.96 -37.68 -0.70
N ARG A 23 -15.01 -38.06 0.57
CA ARG A 23 -14.57 -37.20 1.67
C ARG A 23 -13.05 -36.87 1.58
N LEU A 24 -12.23 -37.85 1.23
CA LEU A 24 -10.80 -37.65 1.01
C LEU A 24 -10.53 -36.69 -0.16
N LEU A 25 -11.24 -36.85 -1.28
CA LEU A 25 -11.09 -35.94 -2.43
C LEU A 25 -11.50 -34.52 -2.08
N VAL A 26 -12.62 -34.32 -1.38
CA VAL A 26 -13.07 -32.98 -0.94
C VAL A 26 -12.07 -32.36 0.02
N THR A 27 -11.56 -33.14 0.98
CA THR A 27 -10.56 -32.64 1.94
C THR A 27 -9.25 -32.26 1.23
N ALA A 28 -8.78 -33.09 0.29
CA ALA A 28 -7.61 -32.80 -0.52
C ALA A 28 -7.78 -31.51 -1.34
N TYR A 29 -8.96 -31.33 -1.95
CA TYR A 29 -9.27 -30.14 -2.73
C TYR A 29 -9.30 -28.86 -1.86
N LEU A 30 -9.88 -28.94 -0.66
CA LEU A 30 -9.88 -27.84 0.30
C LEU A 30 -8.48 -27.48 0.78
N LEU A 31 -7.64 -28.49 1.07
CA LEU A 31 -6.24 -28.26 1.47
C LEU A 31 -5.42 -27.65 0.33
N PHE A 32 -5.60 -28.12 -0.91
CA PHE A 32 -4.96 -27.53 -2.08
C PHE A 32 -5.41 -26.10 -2.34
N GLY A 33 -6.70 -25.82 -2.17
CA GLY A 33 -7.26 -24.48 -2.29
C GLY A 33 -6.70 -23.53 -1.22
N LEU A 34 -6.64 -23.99 0.03
CA LEU A 34 -6.05 -23.23 1.14
C LEU A 34 -4.56 -22.98 0.93
N TYR A 35 -3.81 -23.99 0.50
CA TYR A 35 -2.38 -23.87 0.18
C TYR A 35 -2.14 -22.90 -0.98
N GLY A 36 -2.96 -22.97 -2.04
CA GLY A 36 -2.91 -22.01 -3.14
C GLY A 36 -3.20 -20.57 -2.71
N LEU A 37 -4.16 -20.39 -1.81
CA LEU A 37 -4.44 -19.09 -1.18
C LEU A 37 -3.23 -18.57 -0.38
N ILE A 38 -2.61 -19.42 0.44
CA ILE A 38 -1.40 -19.05 1.23
C ILE A 38 -0.25 -18.67 0.30
N LEU A 39 -0.01 -19.43 -0.77
CA LEU A 39 1.02 -19.08 -1.76
C LEU A 39 0.70 -17.78 -2.49
N ALA A 40 -0.56 -17.53 -2.83
CA ALA A 40 -0.99 -16.28 -3.44
C ALA A 40 -0.78 -15.10 -2.48
N PHE A 41 -1.10 -15.26 -1.20
CA PHE A 41 -0.84 -14.23 -0.18
C PHE A 41 0.66 -13.96 0.00
N ASN A 42 1.50 -14.99 0.08
CA ASN A 42 2.95 -14.82 0.20
C ASN A 42 3.60 -14.21 -1.06
N ALA A 43 3.05 -14.48 -2.25
CA ALA A 43 3.54 -13.88 -3.49
C ALA A 43 3.13 -12.40 -3.65
N ILE A 44 2.17 -11.93 -2.84
CA ILE A 44 1.68 -10.54 -2.85
C ILE A 44 2.46 -9.67 -1.87
N ASP A 45 3.05 -10.27 -0.84
CA ASP A 45 3.92 -9.64 0.16
C ASP A 45 5.34 -9.44 -0.40
N ASP A 46 5.42 -8.72 -1.51
CA ASP A 46 6.68 -8.26 -2.08
C ASP A 46 7.11 -7.04 -1.26
N ASP A 47 8.07 -7.24 -0.36
CA ASP A 47 8.49 -6.31 0.70
C ASP A 47 9.09 -4.98 0.20
N ASP A 48 9.35 -4.86 -1.11
CA ASP A 48 9.93 -3.64 -1.67
C ASP A 48 8.88 -2.53 -1.82
N PRO A 49 9.08 -1.37 -1.15
CA PRO A 49 8.16 -0.26 -1.28
C PRO A 49 8.08 0.24 -2.72
N PRO A 50 6.88 0.61 -3.21
CA PRO A 50 6.67 1.09 -4.58
C PRO A 50 7.48 2.34 -4.91
N ILE A 51 7.75 3.17 -3.92
CA ILE A 51 8.66 4.31 -3.98
C ILE A 51 9.68 4.23 -2.86
N ILE A 52 10.91 4.57 -3.23
CA ILE A 52 12.05 4.65 -2.33
C ILE A 52 12.52 6.09 -2.32
N PHE A 53 12.62 6.69 -1.14
CA PHE A 53 13.29 7.97 -0.96
C PHE A 53 14.79 7.73 -0.83
N ASN A 54 15.55 8.04 -1.89
CA ASN A 54 16.98 7.68 -1.99
C ASN A 54 17.91 8.58 -1.17
N LYS A 55 17.50 9.84 -0.94
CA LYS A 55 18.28 10.85 -0.21
C LYS A 55 17.35 11.66 0.66
N GLN A 56 17.96 12.37 1.60
CA GLN A 56 17.20 13.30 2.42
C GLN A 56 16.52 14.35 1.52
N SER A 57 15.21 14.38 1.58
CA SER A 57 14.41 15.41 0.96
C SER A 57 14.70 16.76 1.63
N ARG A 58 14.57 17.87 0.90
CA ARG A 58 14.85 19.22 1.42
C ARG A 58 13.83 20.23 0.94
N VAL A 59 13.74 21.31 1.68
CA VAL A 59 12.95 22.50 1.35
C VAL A 59 13.90 23.65 1.00
N GLU A 60 13.54 24.45 0.01
CA GLU A 60 14.30 25.63 -0.43
C GLU A 60 13.36 26.83 -0.66
N PRO A 61 13.55 27.96 0.04
CA PRO A 61 14.42 28.16 1.18
C PRO A 61 13.94 27.43 2.44
N ASP A 62 14.80 27.24 3.43
CA ASP A 62 14.50 26.65 4.75
C ASP A 62 13.70 27.58 5.67
N SER A 63 13.64 28.87 5.31
CA SER A 63 12.80 29.90 5.96
C SER A 63 12.00 30.66 4.92
N VAL A 64 10.69 30.84 5.17
CA VAL A 64 9.76 31.46 4.23
C VAL A 64 8.70 32.26 4.95
N LYS A 65 8.25 33.37 4.36
CA LYS A 65 7.15 34.19 4.89
C LYS A 65 5.78 33.60 4.58
N ARG A 66 4.78 33.94 5.39
CA ARG A 66 3.39 33.65 5.08
C ARG A 66 3.01 34.23 3.71
N GLY A 67 2.25 33.46 2.94
CA GLY A 67 1.86 33.85 1.58
C GLY A 67 2.92 33.70 0.50
N GLU A 68 4.19 33.48 0.85
CA GLU A 68 5.27 33.24 -0.10
C GLU A 68 5.37 31.78 -0.53
N TYR A 69 6.23 31.54 -1.49
CA TYR A 69 6.44 30.22 -2.08
C TYR A 69 7.74 29.57 -1.62
N PHE A 70 7.70 28.28 -1.42
CA PHE A 70 8.87 27.43 -1.20
C PHE A 70 8.86 26.24 -2.16
N ASN A 71 10.03 25.65 -2.37
CA ASN A 71 10.17 24.46 -3.19
C ASN A 71 10.50 23.27 -2.29
N VAL A 72 9.85 22.15 -2.55
CA VAL A 72 10.20 20.86 -1.95
C VAL A 72 10.90 20.03 -3.01
N ILE A 73 12.05 19.50 -2.66
CA ILE A 73 12.88 18.65 -3.51
C ILE A 73 12.89 17.26 -2.89
N LEU A 74 12.19 16.34 -3.54
CA LEU A 74 12.13 14.93 -3.15
C LEU A 74 13.06 14.15 -4.07
N ASN A 75 13.98 13.38 -3.52
CA ASN A 75 14.81 12.46 -4.30
C ASN A 75 14.21 11.07 -4.20
N ILE A 76 13.57 10.62 -5.27
CA ILE A 76 12.73 9.44 -5.28
C ILE A 76 13.07 8.49 -6.42
N ARG A 77 12.87 7.20 -6.16
CA ARG A 77 12.90 6.15 -7.15
C ARG A 77 11.57 5.39 -7.13
N LYS A 78 10.86 5.35 -8.26
CA LYS A 78 9.64 4.55 -8.40
C LYS A 78 9.99 3.17 -8.94
N ALA A 79 9.98 2.18 -8.04
CA ALA A 79 10.36 0.81 -8.32
C ALA A 79 9.24 -0.05 -8.93
N ARG A 80 7.96 0.35 -8.72
CA ARG A 80 6.80 -0.43 -9.19
C ARG A 80 5.79 0.43 -9.94
N ASN A 81 5.05 -0.22 -10.85
CA ASN A 81 3.97 0.44 -11.58
C ASN A 81 2.65 0.32 -10.81
N CYS A 82 2.50 1.14 -9.77
CA CYS A 82 1.32 1.20 -8.93
C CYS A 82 0.64 2.56 -9.06
N ASP A 83 -0.68 2.57 -8.88
CA ASP A 83 -1.41 3.82 -8.70
C ASP A 83 -1.11 4.35 -7.29
N GLY A 84 -0.76 5.62 -7.18
CA GLY A 84 -0.46 6.26 -5.91
C GLY A 84 -1.34 7.48 -5.66
N TYR A 85 -1.67 7.70 -4.40
CA TYR A 85 -2.30 8.92 -3.91
C TYR A 85 -1.33 9.65 -3.01
N ILE A 86 -0.95 10.87 -3.39
CA ILE A 86 -0.02 11.72 -2.64
C ILE A 86 -0.81 12.67 -1.74
N SER A 87 -0.38 12.80 -0.50
CA SER A 87 -0.83 13.82 0.44
C SER A 87 0.39 14.60 0.96
N GLN A 88 0.32 15.92 0.91
CA GLN A 88 1.39 16.81 1.34
C GLN A 88 0.84 17.88 2.26
N SER A 89 1.45 18.05 3.41
CA SER A 89 0.96 18.95 4.45
C SER A 89 2.09 19.63 5.21
N LEU A 90 1.74 20.75 5.83
CA LEU A 90 2.55 21.38 6.89
C LEU A 90 1.96 20.98 8.25
N SER A 91 2.82 20.75 9.24
CA SER A 91 2.44 20.47 10.62
C SER A 91 3.43 21.10 11.60
N GLY A 92 3.13 21.05 12.89
CA GLY A 92 3.99 21.61 13.93
C GLY A 92 3.42 22.89 14.53
N LYS A 93 4.29 23.84 14.88
CA LYS A 93 3.85 25.13 15.50
C LYS A 93 2.98 25.98 14.56
N CYS A 94 3.11 25.77 13.25
CA CYS A 94 2.32 26.46 12.23
C CYS A 94 0.87 25.98 12.12
N GLY A 95 0.50 24.92 12.82
CA GLY A 95 -0.79 24.26 12.65
C GLY A 95 -0.74 23.15 11.58
N LEU A 96 -1.87 22.52 11.34
CA LEU A 96 -2.00 21.51 10.29
C LEU A 96 -2.64 22.13 9.04
N HIS A 97 -1.89 22.15 7.94
CA HIS A 97 -2.36 22.67 6.66
C HIS A 97 -2.13 21.65 5.55
N LEU A 98 -3.20 21.20 4.94
CA LEU A 98 -3.13 20.37 3.74
C LEU A 98 -2.78 21.25 2.54
N LEU A 99 -1.64 20.99 1.90
CA LEU A 99 -1.15 21.75 0.75
C LEU A 99 -1.57 21.14 -0.57
N ARG A 100 -1.52 19.82 -0.65
CA ARG A 100 -1.86 19.05 -1.85
C ARG A 100 -2.37 17.67 -1.49
N GLN A 101 -3.39 17.24 -2.24
CA GLN A 101 -3.85 15.86 -2.22
C GLN A 101 -4.29 15.47 -3.63
N GLY A 102 -3.95 14.26 -4.08
CA GLY A 102 -4.38 13.77 -5.37
C GLY A 102 -3.59 12.58 -5.89
N LYS A 103 -3.92 12.17 -7.11
CA LYS A 103 -3.23 11.05 -7.76
C LYS A 103 -1.77 11.42 -8.03
N SER A 104 -0.87 10.50 -7.72
CA SER A 104 0.55 10.62 -8.05
C SER A 104 0.76 10.42 -9.57
N ILE A 105 1.46 11.34 -10.21
CA ILE A 105 1.79 11.30 -11.64
C ILE A 105 3.22 10.83 -11.91
N ILE A 106 3.91 10.30 -10.88
CA ILE A 106 5.29 9.84 -11.04
C ILE A 106 5.30 8.61 -11.95
N PRO A 107 5.99 8.64 -13.10
CA PRO A 107 6.03 7.51 -14.01
C PRO A 107 6.83 6.34 -13.43
N TYR A 108 6.50 5.13 -13.87
CA TYR A 108 7.27 3.93 -13.53
C TYR A 108 8.73 4.06 -14.03
N GLY A 109 9.67 3.61 -13.22
CA GLY A 109 11.10 3.69 -13.52
C GLY A 109 11.72 5.07 -13.32
N TYR A 110 10.94 6.04 -12.80
CA TYR A 110 11.50 7.34 -12.44
C TYR A 110 12.54 7.18 -11.33
N ASP A 111 13.71 7.79 -11.55
CA ASP A 111 14.81 7.87 -10.56
C ASP A 111 15.44 9.26 -10.66
N GLY A 112 15.26 10.09 -9.62
CA GLY A 112 15.76 11.44 -9.65
C GLY A 112 15.08 12.42 -8.69
N GLU A 113 15.36 13.70 -8.89
CA GLU A 113 14.80 14.78 -8.08
C GLU A 113 13.46 15.27 -8.64
N LEU A 114 12.43 15.21 -7.80
CA LEU A 114 11.12 15.80 -8.07
C LEU A 114 11.02 17.14 -7.33
N LYS A 115 11.00 18.24 -8.06
CA LYS A 115 10.84 19.58 -7.50
C LYS A 115 9.39 20.03 -7.61
N THR A 116 8.78 20.37 -6.48
CA THR A 116 7.40 20.87 -6.40
C THR A 116 7.37 22.17 -5.62
N ARG A 117 6.61 23.15 -6.13
CA ARG A 117 6.47 24.47 -5.52
C ARG A 117 5.14 24.56 -4.77
N PHE A 118 5.19 25.08 -3.54
CA PHE A 118 4.04 25.31 -2.68
C PHE A 118 3.97 26.73 -2.22
N LYS A 119 2.76 27.21 -1.94
CA LYS A 119 2.50 28.50 -1.29
C LYS A 119 2.19 28.25 0.19
N VAL A 120 2.81 29.00 1.09
CA VAL A 120 2.45 28.99 2.51
C VAL A 120 1.09 29.64 2.65
N PRO A 121 0.07 28.99 3.26
CA PRO A 121 -1.24 29.62 3.50
C PRO A 121 -1.10 30.85 4.38
N GLU A 122 -1.88 31.87 4.10
CA GLU A 122 -1.92 33.12 4.89
C GLU A 122 -2.32 32.90 6.35
N SER A 123 -3.13 31.85 6.59
CA SER A 123 -3.60 31.44 7.92
C SER A 123 -2.58 30.66 8.75
N THR A 124 -1.39 30.39 8.19
CA THR A 124 -0.36 29.59 8.86
C THR A 124 0.26 30.42 10.01
N ASN A 125 0.43 29.81 11.17
CA ASN A 125 1.15 30.44 12.28
C ASN A 125 2.66 30.47 11.99
N THR A 126 3.37 31.44 12.58
CA THR A 126 4.84 31.53 12.49
C THR A 126 5.51 30.55 13.44
N GLY A 127 6.71 30.09 13.07
CA GLY A 127 7.53 29.20 13.89
C GLY A 127 8.05 27.99 13.13
N GLU A 128 8.53 27.02 13.86
CA GLU A 128 9.03 25.74 13.32
C GLU A 128 7.89 24.86 12.84
N CYS A 129 7.98 24.48 11.58
CA CYS A 129 7.03 23.62 10.90
C CYS A 129 7.75 22.42 10.30
N PHE A 130 6.98 21.43 9.95
CA PHE A 130 7.45 20.25 9.25
C PHE A 130 6.62 20.06 7.99
N PHE A 131 7.28 19.92 6.87
CA PHE A 131 6.64 19.47 5.65
C PHE A 131 6.61 17.95 5.65
N ASN A 132 5.42 17.39 5.47
CA ASN A 132 5.20 15.95 5.46
C ASN A 132 4.72 15.51 4.08
N THR A 133 5.23 14.39 3.60
CA THR A 133 4.75 13.72 2.39
C THR A 133 4.35 12.30 2.73
N GLY A 134 3.09 11.96 2.49
CA GLY A 134 2.59 10.59 2.54
C GLY A 134 2.14 10.17 1.14
N ILE A 135 2.38 8.93 0.78
CA ILE A 135 1.92 8.36 -0.48
C ILE A 135 1.31 7.00 -0.22
N ASP A 136 0.02 6.88 -0.52
CA ASP A 136 -0.71 5.62 -0.46
C ASP A 136 -0.69 4.94 -1.82
N TYR A 137 -0.32 3.67 -1.88
CA TYR A 137 -0.22 2.90 -3.11
C TYR A 137 -1.22 1.78 -3.18
N VAL A 138 -1.73 1.56 -4.39
CA VAL A 138 -2.53 0.42 -4.76
C VAL A 138 -1.85 -0.28 -5.94
N CYS A 139 -1.14 -1.37 -5.65
CA CYS A 139 -0.42 -2.14 -6.66
C CYS A 139 -1.23 -3.35 -7.14
N ASN A 140 -2.13 -3.87 -6.28
CA ASN A 140 -2.96 -5.03 -6.56
C ASN A 140 -4.37 -4.86 -5.95
N VAL A 141 -5.23 -5.86 -6.15
CA VAL A 141 -6.62 -5.80 -5.67
C VAL A 141 -6.73 -5.77 -4.14
N PHE A 142 -5.77 -6.36 -3.43
CA PHE A 142 -5.78 -6.44 -1.97
C PHE A 142 -5.34 -5.11 -1.34
N ASP A 143 -4.48 -4.34 -2.01
CA ASP A 143 -4.07 -3.01 -1.56
C ASP A 143 -5.22 -2.01 -1.58
N LYS A 144 -6.34 -2.31 -2.28
CA LYS A 144 -7.57 -1.51 -2.17
C LYS A 144 -8.19 -1.59 -0.78
N ILE A 145 -7.96 -2.71 -0.07
CA ILE A 145 -8.46 -2.93 1.29
C ILE A 145 -7.45 -2.38 2.31
N ARG A 146 -6.17 -2.53 2.01
CA ARG A 146 -5.06 -2.06 2.85
C ARG A 146 -3.97 -1.44 1.97
N PRO A 147 -4.07 -0.13 1.66
CA PRO A 147 -3.06 0.57 0.87
C PRO A 147 -1.67 0.47 1.50
N LEU A 148 -0.66 0.38 0.66
CA LEU A 148 0.72 0.47 1.10
C LEU A 148 1.06 1.95 1.31
N GLU A 149 1.31 2.32 2.55
CA GLU A 149 1.66 3.70 2.91
C GLU A 149 3.19 3.86 2.97
N VAL A 150 3.69 4.86 2.24
CA VAL A 150 5.10 5.27 2.31
C VAL A 150 5.14 6.71 2.77
N ILE A 151 5.79 6.93 3.92
CA ILE A 151 5.94 8.27 4.52
C ILE A 151 7.41 8.67 4.43
N ASP A 152 7.67 9.85 3.88
CA ASP A 152 9.01 10.48 3.94
C ASP A 152 9.25 11.08 5.34
N ASN A 153 10.52 11.23 5.70
CA ASN A 153 10.88 11.90 6.94
C ASN A 153 10.39 13.36 6.92
N PRO A 154 9.84 13.86 8.03
CA PRO A 154 9.43 15.24 8.14
C PRO A 154 10.58 16.22 7.85
N ILE A 155 10.37 17.14 6.92
CA ILE A 155 11.39 18.13 6.53
C ILE A 155 11.15 19.43 7.30
N PRO A 156 12.12 19.92 8.07
CA PRO A 156 11.96 21.15 8.83
C PRO A 156 11.87 22.37 7.92
N LEU A 157 11.01 23.33 8.29
CA LEU A 157 10.80 24.61 7.63
C LEU A 157 10.45 25.66 8.67
N ILE A 158 11.03 26.85 8.57
CA ILE A 158 10.72 27.98 9.46
C ILE A 158 9.78 28.94 8.73
N ILE A 159 8.63 29.23 9.34
CA ILE A 159 7.69 30.21 8.82
C ILE A 159 7.82 31.51 9.61
N THR A 160 8.08 32.61 8.88
CA THR A 160 8.24 33.96 9.41
C THR A 160 7.08 34.87 9.00
N GLU A 161 7.03 36.07 9.59
CA GLU A 161 6.05 37.10 9.23
C GLU A 161 6.35 37.75 7.88
#